data_167bad30e86c3524ecf1cdf0d0b22d8c
#
_entry.id   167bad30e86c3524ecf1cdf0d0b22d8c
#
_cell.length_a   1.000
_cell.length_b   1.000
_cell.length_c   1.000
_cell.angle_alpha   90.00
_cell.angle_beta   90.00
_cell.angle_gamma   90.00
#
_symmetry.space_group_name_H-M   'P 1'
#
loop_
_entity.id
_entity.type
_entity.pdbx_description
1 polymer ?
#
loop_
_entity_poly.entity_id
_entity_poly.type
_entity_poly.pdbx_seq_one_letter_code
_entity_poly.pdbx_strand_id
1 'polypeptide(L)'
;MKKIIPIMAALLAPLGLLAQEKKGPYESGFELPGSRVEVYKTIGDVKLKIYIYEPKGHKAGAKRPAIVFFFGGGWRGGTPRQFLEHCRYLASKGMVAMTVDYRVSSRQGTKPVHCVRDGKSAVRWIRQNADRLGIDPDRV
;
A
#
# COMPACT_ATOMS: atom_id res chain seq x y z
N MET A 1 42.15 -66.13 -8.74
CA MET A 1 42.13 -64.67 -8.87
C MET A 1 40.69 -64.22 -8.85
N LYS A 2 40.18 -63.73 -7.69
CA LYS A 2 38.78 -63.28 -7.49
C LYS A 2 38.76 -61.76 -7.69
N LYS A 3 38.01 -61.32 -8.71
CA LYS A 3 37.79 -59.88 -8.97
C LYS A 3 36.71 -59.33 -8.01
N ILE A 4 37.09 -58.39 -7.18
CA ILE A 4 36.16 -57.66 -6.32
C ILE A 4 35.57 -56.49 -7.10
N ILE A 5 34.27 -56.47 -7.25
CA ILE A 5 33.53 -55.35 -7.87
C ILE A 5 33.15 -54.39 -6.78
N PRO A 6 33.51 -53.09 -6.81
CA PRO A 6 33.03 -52.16 -5.81
C PRO A 6 31.57 -51.77 -6.05
N ILE A 7 30.76 -51.96 -5.03
CA ILE A 7 29.39 -51.47 -4.97
C ILE A 7 29.42 -49.96 -4.80
N MET A 8 28.99 -49.26 -5.83
CA MET A 8 28.79 -47.81 -5.78
C MET A 8 27.52 -47.51 -5.00
N ALA A 9 27.68 -47.06 -3.77
CA ALA A 9 26.57 -46.56 -2.95
C ALA A 9 26.10 -45.21 -3.50
N ALA A 10 24.92 -45.18 -4.13
CA ALA A 10 24.25 -43.92 -4.53
C ALA A 10 23.78 -43.22 -3.27
N LEU A 11 24.42 -42.10 -2.90
CA LEU A 11 23.91 -41.17 -1.90
C LEU A 11 22.67 -40.49 -2.47
N LEU A 12 21.49 -40.92 -2.04
CA LEU A 12 20.24 -40.16 -2.15
C LEU A 12 20.33 -38.95 -1.23
N ALA A 13 20.66 -37.79 -1.80
CA ALA A 13 20.52 -36.53 -1.08
C ALA A 13 19.02 -36.29 -0.79
N PRO A 14 18.63 -35.93 0.45
CA PRO A 14 17.26 -35.59 0.74
C PRO A 14 16.90 -34.34 -0.06
N LEU A 15 15.81 -34.44 -0.82
CA LEU A 15 15.19 -33.28 -1.49
C LEU A 15 14.79 -32.30 -0.40
N GLY A 16 15.64 -31.29 -0.18
CA GLY A 16 15.38 -30.24 0.81
C GLY A 16 14.05 -29.58 0.46
N LEU A 17 13.11 -29.76 1.36
CA LEU A 17 11.87 -29.00 1.39
C LEU A 17 12.28 -27.54 1.48
N LEU A 18 12.25 -26.82 0.33
CA LEU A 18 12.43 -25.39 0.30
C LEU A 18 11.31 -24.80 1.14
N ALA A 19 11.62 -24.53 2.41
CA ALA A 19 10.75 -23.76 3.27
C ALA A 19 10.48 -22.44 2.54
N GLN A 20 9.23 -22.26 2.06
CA GLN A 20 8.77 -20.97 1.58
C GLN A 20 8.95 -19.99 2.74
N GLU A 21 9.94 -19.12 2.64
CA GLU A 21 10.07 -18.00 3.56
C GLU A 21 8.72 -17.29 3.60
N LYS A 22 8.06 -17.36 4.74
CA LYS A 22 6.90 -16.50 5.01
C LYS A 22 7.43 -15.06 4.91
N LYS A 23 7.16 -14.40 3.78
CA LYS A 23 7.37 -12.96 3.67
C LYS A 23 6.67 -12.32 4.85
N GLY A 24 7.43 -11.58 5.66
CA GLY A 24 6.89 -10.84 6.78
C GLY A 24 5.77 -9.88 6.34
N PRO A 25 5.11 -9.20 7.29
CA PRO A 25 3.97 -8.34 6.98
C PRO A 25 4.35 -7.34 5.89
N TYR A 26 3.53 -7.28 4.83
CA TYR A 26 3.73 -6.32 3.76
C TYR A 26 3.45 -4.92 4.27
N GLU A 27 4.48 -4.16 4.54
CA GLU A 27 4.39 -2.71 4.65
C GLU A 27 4.78 -2.10 3.31
N SER A 28 3.94 -1.22 2.78
CA SER A 28 4.32 -0.45 1.59
C SER A 28 5.53 0.42 1.95
N GLY A 29 6.69 0.08 1.39
CA GLY A 29 7.94 0.82 1.59
C GLY A 29 8.02 2.10 0.76
N PHE A 30 6.87 2.64 0.31
CA PHE A 30 6.87 3.88 -0.45
C PHE A 30 7.08 5.05 0.49
N GLU A 31 8.15 5.80 0.24
CA GLU A 31 8.39 7.09 0.89
C GLU A 31 7.92 8.21 -0.04
N LEU A 32 7.01 9.03 0.45
CA LEU A 32 6.53 10.22 -0.23
C LEU A 32 6.90 11.45 0.63
N PRO A 33 8.03 12.10 0.33
CA PRO A 33 8.55 13.19 1.15
C PRO A 33 7.54 14.33 1.31
N GLY A 34 7.39 14.82 2.54
CA GLY A 34 6.48 15.91 2.89
C GLY A 34 5.05 15.48 3.18
N SER A 35 4.74 14.19 3.12
CA SER A 35 3.43 13.68 3.53
C SER A 35 3.43 13.23 4.99
N ARG A 36 2.26 13.37 5.63
CA ARG A 36 1.92 12.60 6.82
C ARG A 36 1.38 11.25 6.37
N VAL A 37 1.81 10.18 7.02
CA VAL A 37 1.46 8.81 6.62
C VAL A 37 0.64 8.15 7.71
N GLU A 38 -0.49 7.54 7.32
CA GLU A 38 -1.32 6.76 8.23
C GLU A 38 -1.75 5.43 7.60
N VAL A 39 -2.09 4.45 8.43
CA VAL A 39 -2.65 3.17 7.98
C VAL A 39 -4.17 3.30 7.99
N TYR A 40 -4.80 3.23 6.83
CA TYR A 40 -6.25 3.31 6.72
C TYR A 40 -6.94 1.94 6.75
N LYS A 41 -6.18 0.87 6.49
CA LYS A 41 -6.71 -0.50 6.45
C LYS A 41 -5.63 -1.52 6.70
N THR A 42 -5.97 -2.56 7.47
CA THR A 42 -5.12 -3.74 7.67
C THR A 42 -5.90 -4.98 7.22
N ILE A 43 -5.28 -5.85 6.42
CA ILE A 43 -5.84 -7.12 5.96
C ILE A 43 -4.79 -8.20 6.15
N GLY A 44 -4.98 -9.08 7.15
CA GLY A 44 -3.92 -10.00 7.56
C GLY A 44 -2.65 -9.24 7.86
N ASP A 45 -1.55 -9.59 7.19
CA ASP A 45 -0.25 -8.94 7.35
C ASP A 45 -0.06 -7.70 6.45
N VAL A 46 -1.08 -7.32 5.66
CA VAL A 46 -0.99 -6.19 4.74
C VAL A 46 -1.52 -4.92 5.39
N LYS A 47 -0.65 -3.93 5.57
CA LYS A 47 -1.02 -2.57 6.02
C LYS A 47 -1.05 -1.62 4.84
N LEU A 48 -2.24 -1.10 4.52
CA LEU A 48 -2.45 -0.14 3.44
C LEU A 48 -2.37 1.29 3.97
N LYS A 49 -1.47 2.07 3.38
CA LYS A 49 -1.13 3.42 3.82
C LYS A 49 -1.82 4.49 2.98
N ILE A 50 -2.13 5.61 3.64
CA ILE A 50 -2.57 6.85 3.02
C ILE A 50 -1.52 7.93 3.28
N TYR A 51 -1.18 8.69 2.26
CA TYR A 51 -0.18 9.76 2.27
C TYR A 51 -0.91 11.09 2.14
N ILE A 52 -0.80 11.93 3.14
CA ILE A 52 -1.61 13.14 3.31
C ILE A 52 -0.71 14.36 3.21
N TYR A 53 -1.02 15.24 2.27
CA TYR A 53 -0.38 16.52 2.06
C TYR A 53 -1.32 17.62 2.54
N GLU A 54 -0.86 18.39 3.50
CA GLU A 54 -1.64 19.42 4.17
C GLU A 54 -1.17 20.81 3.75
N PRO A 55 -2.10 21.78 3.58
CA PRO A 55 -1.75 23.17 3.36
C PRO A 55 -0.94 23.75 4.54
N LYS A 56 -0.12 24.75 4.26
CA LYS A 56 0.59 25.48 5.33
C LYS A 56 -0.40 26.03 6.37
N GLY A 57 -0.10 25.81 7.65
CA GLY A 57 -0.96 26.24 8.76
C GLY A 57 -2.27 25.47 8.88
N HIS A 58 -2.36 24.27 8.28
CA HIS A 58 -3.53 23.42 8.42
C HIS A 58 -3.76 22.96 9.87
N LYS A 59 -5.04 22.83 10.25
CA LYS A 59 -5.44 22.43 11.62
C LYS A 59 -6.63 21.47 11.56
N ALA A 60 -6.77 20.64 12.57
CA ALA A 60 -8.00 19.88 12.81
C ALA A 60 -9.22 20.84 12.86
N GLY A 61 -10.35 20.40 12.36
CA GLY A 61 -11.58 21.21 12.31
C GLY A 61 -11.61 22.34 11.27
N ALA A 62 -10.57 22.50 10.43
CA ALA A 62 -10.49 23.57 9.43
C ALA A 62 -11.50 23.46 8.28
N LYS A 63 -12.16 22.31 8.13
CA LYS A 63 -13.17 22.03 7.11
C LYS A 63 -12.76 22.38 5.68
N ARG A 64 -11.52 22.06 5.32
CA ARG A 64 -10.99 22.29 3.98
C ARG A 64 -11.54 21.28 2.98
N PRO A 65 -11.65 21.62 1.68
CA PRO A 65 -11.90 20.63 0.65
C PRO A 65 -10.73 19.66 0.59
N ALA A 66 -11.03 18.41 0.25
CA ALA A 66 -10.03 17.36 0.13
C ALA A 66 -10.14 16.64 -1.22
N ILE A 67 -9.04 16.03 -1.64
CA ILE A 67 -8.99 15.17 -2.81
C ILE A 67 -8.20 13.93 -2.47
N VAL A 68 -8.64 12.77 -2.96
CA VAL A 68 -7.93 11.51 -2.81
C VAL A 68 -7.67 10.89 -4.18
N PHE A 69 -6.40 10.55 -4.43
CA PHE A 69 -5.94 9.94 -5.67
C PHE A 69 -5.71 8.44 -5.49
N PHE A 70 -6.08 7.70 -6.52
CA PHE A 70 -5.83 6.28 -6.68
C PHE A 70 -4.98 6.06 -7.92
N PHE A 71 -3.79 5.51 -7.74
CA PHE A 71 -2.86 5.32 -8.86
C PHE A 71 -3.41 4.36 -9.92
N GLY A 72 -2.99 4.56 -11.17
CA GLY A 72 -3.31 3.70 -12.29
C GLY A 72 -2.37 2.49 -12.37
N GLY A 73 -2.65 1.59 -13.33
CA GLY A 73 -1.83 0.39 -13.59
C GLY A 73 -2.66 -0.87 -13.84
N GLY A 74 -3.93 -0.73 -14.22
CA GLY A 74 -4.83 -1.84 -14.58
C GLY A 74 -5.02 -2.86 -13.47
N TRP A 75 -4.96 -2.42 -12.19
CA TRP A 75 -5.01 -3.27 -10.99
C TRP A 75 -3.86 -4.30 -10.88
N ARG A 76 -2.91 -4.25 -11.80
CA ARG A 76 -1.74 -5.15 -11.82
C ARG A 76 -0.58 -4.59 -11.03
N GLY A 77 -0.34 -3.29 -11.10
CA GLY A 77 0.80 -2.62 -10.48
C GLY A 77 0.55 -1.14 -10.28
N GLY A 78 1.61 -0.37 -10.04
CA GLY A 78 1.57 1.06 -9.77
C GLY A 78 1.85 1.39 -8.30
N THR A 79 2.03 2.67 -8.02
CA THR A 79 2.37 3.17 -6.67
C THR A 79 1.72 4.53 -6.40
N PRO A 80 1.50 4.89 -5.12
CA PRO A 80 1.01 6.22 -4.73
C PRO A 80 1.88 7.38 -5.21
N ARG A 81 3.16 7.12 -5.52
CA ARG A 81 4.11 8.12 -6.04
C ARG A 81 3.63 8.79 -7.32
N GLN A 82 2.76 8.14 -8.10
CA GLN A 82 2.19 8.68 -9.33
C GLN A 82 1.56 10.06 -9.12
N PHE A 83 0.96 10.32 -7.95
CA PHE A 83 0.26 11.55 -7.66
C PHE A 83 0.98 12.48 -6.66
N LEU A 84 2.27 12.23 -6.39
CA LEU A 84 3.07 13.03 -5.47
C LEU A 84 3.01 14.54 -5.80
N GLU A 85 3.31 14.90 -7.04
CA GLU A 85 3.37 16.31 -7.44
C GLU A 85 1.97 16.95 -7.51
N HIS A 86 0.95 16.19 -7.89
CA HIS A 86 -0.44 16.65 -7.83
C HIS A 86 -0.87 16.98 -6.39
N CYS A 87 -0.52 16.09 -5.44
CA CYS A 87 -0.81 16.32 -4.03
C CYS A 87 -0.10 17.58 -3.50
N ARG A 88 1.18 17.74 -3.80
CA ARG A 88 1.95 18.94 -3.40
C ARG A 88 1.34 20.22 -3.97
N TYR A 89 1.03 20.22 -5.24
CA TYR A 89 0.42 21.37 -5.91
C TYR A 89 -0.92 21.73 -5.27
N LEU A 90 -1.83 20.79 -5.08
CA LEU A 90 -3.15 21.05 -4.52
C LEU A 90 -3.09 21.45 -3.04
N ALA A 91 -2.17 20.87 -2.27
CA ALA A 91 -1.91 21.33 -0.91
C ALA A 91 -1.44 22.79 -0.87
N SER A 92 -0.58 23.22 -1.81
CA SER A 92 -0.17 24.62 -1.93
C SER A 92 -1.34 25.56 -2.29
N LYS A 93 -2.42 25.02 -2.86
CA LYS A 93 -3.65 25.76 -3.18
C LYS A 93 -4.71 25.71 -2.08
N GLY A 94 -4.39 25.13 -0.93
CA GLY A 94 -5.26 25.14 0.24
C GLY A 94 -6.16 23.93 0.40
N MET A 95 -6.04 22.90 -0.43
CA MET A 95 -6.75 21.63 -0.28
C MET A 95 -5.94 20.64 0.58
N VAL A 96 -6.60 19.74 1.26
CA VAL A 96 -5.93 18.53 1.78
C VAL A 96 -5.90 17.50 0.66
N ALA A 97 -4.71 17.16 0.19
CA ALA A 97 -4.54 16.25 -0.93
C ALA A 97 -3.94 14.92 -0.46
N MET A 98 -4.50 13.82 -0.91
CA MET A 98 -4.12 12.50 -0.47
C MET A 98 -3.89 11.56 -1.64
N THR A 99 -2.93 10.65 -1.49
CA THR A 99 -2.78 9.50 -2.38
C THR A 99 -2.69 8.24 -1.54
N VAL A 100 -3.31 7.15 -2.00
CA VAL A 100 -3.44 5.94 -1.20
C VAL A 100 -2.77 4.75 -1.87
N ASP A 101 -2.17 3.89 -1.06
CA ASP A 101 -1.79 2.56 -1.49
C ASP A 101 -3.01 1.64 -1.41
N TYR A 102 -3.13 0.74 -2.36
CA TYR A 102 -4.13 -0.32 -2.37
C TYR A 102 -3.52 -1.60 -2.95
N ARG A 103 -4.10 -2.74 -2.64
CA ARG A 103 -3.59 -4.02 -3.11
C ARG A 103 -3.67 -4.13 -4.62
N VAL A 104 -2.63 -4.70 -5.23
CA VAL A 104 -2.57 -4.99 -6.67
C VAL A 104 -2.07 -6.41 -6.89
N SER A 105 -2.35 -6.99 -8.07
CA SER A 105 -2.05 -8.39 -8.33
C SER A 105 -0.55 -8.72 -8.26
N SER A 106 0.31 -7.82 -8.72
CA SER A 106 1.78 -8.04 -8.72
C SER A 106 2.40 -8.09 -7.32
N ARG A 107 1.77 -7.48 -6.33
CA ARG A 107 2.28 -7.43 -4.96
C ARG A 107 1.58 -8.40 -4.01
N GLN A 108 0.26 -8.52 -4.12
CA GLN A 108 -0.56 -9.31 -3.21
C GLN A 108 -1.40 -10.39 -3.90
N GLY A 109 -1.23 -10.64 -5.20
CA GLY A 109 -1.99 -11.64 -5.93
C GLY A 109 -3.51 -11.37 -5.98
N THR A 110 -3.95 -10.13 -5.80
CA THR A 110 -5.36 -9.79 -5.64
C THR A 110 -6.08 -9.61 -6.98
N LYS A 111 -7.41 -9.81 -6.96
CA LYS A 111 -8.30 -9.52 -8.09
C LYS A 111 -8.74 -8.05 -8.06
N PRO A 112 -9.17 -7.46 -9.19
CA PRO A 112 -9.63 -6.07 -9.27
C PRO A 112 -10.69 -5.68 -8.23
N VAL A 113 -11.59 -6.59 -7.90
CA VAL A 113 -12.63 -6.36 -6.86
C VAL A 113 -12.03 -6.01 -5.49
N HIS A 114 -10.85 -6.56 -5.15
CA HIS A 114 -10.17 -6.23 -3.89
C HIS A 114 -9.60 -4.82 -3.93
N CYS A 115 -9.06 -4.40 -5.07
CA CYS A 115 -8.56 -3.03 -5.28
C CYS A 115 -9.69 -2.00 -5.07
N VAL A 116 -10.86 -2.25 -5.68
CA VAL A 116 -12.05 -1.40 -5.52
C VAL A 116 -12.53 -1.38 -4.06
N ARG A 117 -12.53 -2.51 -3.37
CA ARG A 117 -12.90 -2.58 -1.94
C ARG A 117 -11.92 -1.79 -1.07
N ASP A 118 -10.63 -1.80 -1.39
CA ASP A 118 -9.63 -1.02 -0.68
C ASP A 118 -9.84 0.48 -0.90
N GLY A 119 -10.08 0.91 -2.13
CA GLY A 119 -10.42 2.30 -2.45
C GLY A 119 -11.66 2.79 -1.70
N LYS A 120 -12.73 2.01 -1.69
CA LYS A 120 -13.94 2.34 -0.89
C LYS A 120 -13.64 2.43 0.61
N SER A 121 -12.73 1.58 1.12
CA SER A 121 -12.31 1.63 2.53
C SER A 121 -11.55 2.92 2.82
N ALA A 122 -10.67 3.37 1.91
CA ALA A 122 -9.93 4.61 2.06
C ALA A 122 -10.88 5.82 2.14
N VAL A 123 -11.86 5.93 1.24
CA VAL A 123 -12.83 7.03 1.26
C VAL A 123 -13.66 7.04 2.55
N ARG A 124 -14.10 5.86 3.03
CA ARG A 124 -14.82 5.78 4.31
C ARG A 124 -13.94 6.21 5.48
N TRP A 125 -12.69 5.74 5.51
CA TRP A 125 -11.74 6.13 6.55
C TRP A 125 -11.49 7.64 6.57
N ILE A 126 -11.32 8.28 5.40
CA ILE A 126 -11.15 9.71 5.25
C ILE A 126 -12.35 10.45 5.87
N ARG A 127 -13.58 10.07 5.51
CA ARG A 127 -14.81 10.69 6.01
C ARG A 127 -15.01 10.48 7.51
N GLN A 128 -14.70 9.30 8.03
CA GLN A 128 -14.76 9.01 9.47
C GLN A 128 -13.74 9.81 10.29
N ASN A 129 -12.64 10.22 9.69
CA ASN A 129 -11.59 11.00 10.32
C ASN A 129 -11.61 12.49 9.91
N ALA A 130 -12.68 12.96 9.31
CA ALA A 130 -12.76 14.29 8.69
C ALA A 130 -12.40 15.43 9.64
N ASP A 131 -12.92 15.45 10.87
CA ASP A 131 -12.62 16.47 11.86
C ASP A 131 -11.14 16.49 12.25
N ARG A 132 -10.57 15.32 12.53
CA ARG A 132 -9.15 15.16 12.86
C ARG A 132 -8.24 15.54 11.70
N LEU A 133 -8.68 15.24 10.48
CA LEU A 133 -8.00 15.58 9.24
C LEU A 133 -8.24 17.03 8.82
N GLY A 134 -9.08 17.78 9.52
CA GLY A 134 -9.41 19.18 9.20
C GLY A 134 -10.10 19.35 7.85
N ILE A 135 -10.83 18.35 7.38
CA ILE A 135 -11.51 18.35 6.08
C ILE A 135 -13.03 18.41 6.23
N ASP A 136 -13.68 18.85 5.18
CA ASP A 136 -15.11 18.77 5.04
C ASP A 136 -15.50 17.41 4.43
N PRO A 137 -16.23 16.53 5.14
CA PRO A 137 -16.56 15.20 4.65
C PRO A 137 -17.48 15.21 3.41
N ASP A 138 -18.18 16.31 3.15
CA ASP A 138 -19.05 16.47 1.99
C ASP A 138 -18.32 17.02 0.76
N ARG A 139 -17.05 17.41 0.93
CA ARG A 139 -16.16 17.94 -0.12
C ARG A 139 -14.89 17.10 -0.28
N VAL A 140 -15.09 15.77 -0.43
CA VAL A 140 -14.03 14.79 -0.70
C VAL A 140 -14.25 14.17 -2.07
#